data_1bd8a6497df3561b1a29165dbb2d08d9
#
_entry.id   1bd8a6497df3561b1a29165dbb2d08d9
#
_cell.length_a   1.000
_cell.length_b   1.000
_cell.length_c   1.000
_cell.angle_alpha   90.00
_cell.angle_beta   90.00
_cell.angle_gamma   90.00
#
_symmetry.space_group_name_H-M   'P 1'
#
loop_
_entity.id
_entity.type
_entity.pdbx_description
1 polymer ?
#
loop_
_entity_poly.entity_id
_entity_poly.type
_entity_poly.pdbx_seq_one_letter_code
_entity_poly.pdbx_strand_id
1 'polypeptide(L)'
;MRNGRWLVAGAAGLVLAAGITYVATAGPATAGHPAAPRPASKPTPLAVVAVTPADGAAMVAPDTQVQVTASGGMLTQVTVASGDSAATGQYGPGSTSWSTRWGLKPATSYTVTVVARNSKGAATTEVTHFTTKRASRILQVSSITPSSGETVGVGMPIIVDFNYDVARSDRAAVERALEVGSDVPVTGAWFWASDSEVVFRPQSYWPAHERVLLTAHLTGVPGGPGLWGGSDLSYSFKIGDSHLVKVNLKTDWARFYINGSLARTIPVSGGMGGYDSFGNDFYTTSGVHLTMGSYDSVWMTSPNIKPGQPGYYHELVYDDVQISDSGEYMHQSPGGWWCLGHENCSHGCVRMTADGAAWWRHTAYRGDPVIITGTPRVLAWDNGWGYWQESWSAWLAGSSAGPVTTTALAEASLGAPSAGPTSPAASSPAPIPTTVG
;
A
#
# COMPACT_ATOMS: atom_id res chain seq x y z
N MET A 1 47.64 7.16 -27.43
CA MET A 1 48.19 8.40 -27.98
C MET A 1 47.68 9.57 -27.15
N ARG A 2 48.61 10.18 -26.46
CA ARG A 2 48.92 11.56 -26.02
C ARG A 2 47.93 12.13 -24.97
N ASN A 3 48.29 12.09 -23.74
CA ASN A 3 49.00 13.00 -22.80
C ASN A 3 48.61 14.48 -22.89
N GLY A 4 48.21 15.06 -21.78
CA GLY A 4 48.09 16.49 -21.53
C GLY A 4 47.93 16.81 -20.05
N ARG A 5 49.07 16.81 -19.32
CA ARG A 5 49.22 17.37 -17.97
C ARG A 5 49.43 18.89 -18.11
N TRP A 6 48.75 19.68 -17.25
CA TRP A 6 49.17 21.06 -16.98
C TRP A 6 49.36 21.25 -15.48
N LEU A 7 50.63 21.51 -15.14
CA LEU A 7 51.13 22.07 -13.89
C LEU A 7 51.02 23.59 -13.98
N VAL A 8 50.59 24.29 -12.92
CA VAL A 8 50.83 25.72 -12.74
C VAL A 8 51.52 25.93 -11.39
N ALA A 9 52.70 26.54 -11.48
CA ALA A 9 53.62 26.85 -10.40
C ALA A 9 53.18 28.12 -9.64
N GLY A 10 53.49 28.15 -8.34
CA GLY A 10 53.35 29.32 -7.48
C GLY A 10 54.42 30.38 -7.74
N ALA A 11 54.09 31.63 -7.50
CA ALA A 11 55.04 32.75 -7.39
C ALA A 11 54.84 33.42 -6.02
N ALA A 12 55.90 33.36 -5.20
CA ALA A 12 56.03 34.10 -3.97
C ALA A 12 56.53 35.52 -4.29
N GLY A 13 55.81 36.53 -3.88
CA GLY A 13 56.22 37.93 -3.97
C GLY A 13 56.69 38.46 -2.62
N LEU A 14 57.95 38.75 -2.52
CA LEU A 14 58.56 39.51 -1.42
C LEU A 14 58.24 41.01 -1.63
N VAL A 15 57.67 41.68 -0.58
CA VAL A 15 57.56 43.14 -0.52
C VAL A 15 58.47 43.64 0.57
N LEU A 16 59.50 44.40 0.16
CA LEU A 16 60.39 45.17 1.06
C LEU A 16 59.64 46.41 1.59
N ALA A 17 59.60 46.55 2.92
CA ALA A 17 59.12 47.74 3.59
C ALA A 17 60.28 48.77 3.77
N ALA A 18 60.15 49.91 3.11
CA ALA A 18 61.02 51.06 3.39
C ALA A 18 60.50 51.84 4.62
N GLY A 19 61.33 51.99 5.64
CA GLY A 19 61.06 52.75 6.84
C GLY A 19 61.09 54.24 6.60
N ILE A 20 60.08 54.95 7.05
CA ILE A 20 60.07 56.41 7.19
C ILE A 20 59.90 56.68 8.70
N THR A 21 60.94 57.18 9.33
CA THR A 21 60.92 57.67 10.71
C THR A 21 60.25 59.03 10.78
N TYR A 22 59.10 59.11 11.44
CA TYR A 22 58.46 60.36 11.81
C TYR A 22 58.73 60.65 13.29
N VAL A 23 59.36 61.76 13.57
CA VAL A 23 59.55 62.28 14.94
C VAL A 23 58.24 62.99 15.32
N ALA A 24 57.50 62.38 16.24
CA ALA A 24 56.30 63.00 16.82
C ALA A 24 56.68 63.74 18.10
N THR A 25 56.46 65.05 18.12
CA THR A 25 56.55 65.90 19.35
C THR A 25 55.44 65.57 20.30
N ALA A 26 55.76 65.21 21.54
CA ALA A 26 54.79 64.90 22.62
C ALA A 26 54.01 66.15 23.02
N GLY A 27 52.70 66.16 22.81
CA GLY A 27 51.76 67.03 23.45
C GLY A 27 51.32 66.46 24.84
N PRO A 28 50.80 67.27 25.74
CA PRO A 28 50.48 66.84 27.09
C PRO A 28 49.38 65.78 27.12
N ALA A 29 49.63 64.68 27.83
CA ALA A 29 48.67 63.58 28.01
C ALA A 29 47.49 64.08 28.87
N THR A 30 46.28 64.15 28.24
CA THR A 30 44.99 64.19 28.97
C THR A 30 44.79 62.82 29.62
N ALA A 31 44.71 62.76 30.92
CA ALA A 31 44.41 61.54 31.68
C ALA A 31 43.00 61.06 31.31
N GLY A 32 42.97 60.02 30.50
CA GLY A 32 41.70 59.33 30.18
C GLY A 32 41.16 58.65 31.45
N HIS A 33 39.92 58.95 31.76
CA HIS A 33 39.20 58.23 32.81
C HIS A 33 39.19 56.72 32.43
N PRO A 34 39.48 55.80 33.41
CA PRO A 34 39.35 54.37 33.17
C PRO A 34 37.89 54.06 32.82
N ALA A 35 37.65 53.48 31.63
CA ALA A 35 36.32 53.02 31.21
C ALA A 35 35.80 52.06 32.31
N ALA A 36 34.60 52.38 32.81
CA ALA A 36 33.93 51.51 33.77
C ALA A 36 33.83 50.07 33.21
N PRO A 37 34.09 49.04 34.02
CA PRO A 37 34.01 47.68 33.59
C PRO A 37 32.59 47.42 33.07
N ARG A 38 32.51 46.96 31.81
CA ARG A 38 31.23 46.59 31.16
C ARG A 38 30.63 45.46 32.01
N PRO A 39 29.38 45.57 32.49
CA PRO A 39 28.79 44.51 33.30
C PRO A 39 28.85 43.20 32.52
N ALA A 40 29.41 42.16 33.13
CA ALA A 40 29.47 40.84 32.54
C ALA A 40 28.04 40.38 32.25
N SER A 41 27.73 40.13 30.98
CA SER A 41 26.44 39.62 30.59
C SER A 41 26.21 38.29 31.32
N LYS A 42 25.07 38.15 32.01
CA LYS A 42 24.69 36.85 32.62
C LYS A 42 24.78 35.75 31.58
N PRO A 43 25.39 34.60 31.90
CA PRO A 43 25.46 33.49 30.96
C PRO A 43 24.04 33.09 30.55
N THR A 44 23.82 32.93 29.28
CA THR A 44 22.52 32.44 28.75
C THR A 44 22.32 31.00 29.22
N PRO A 45 21.19 30.67 29.87
CA PRO A 45 20.96 29.31 30.35
C PRO A 45 21.04 28.29 29.19
N LEU A 46 21.47 27.09 29.51
CA LEU A 46 21.43 25.96 28.55
C LEU A 46 19.96 25.59 28.20
N ALA A 47 19.75 24.99 27.06
CA ALA A 47 18.46 24.40 26.73
C ALA A 47 18.16 23.25 27.70
N VAL A 48 16.90 23.14 28.14
CA VAL A 48 16.42 22.01 28.95
C VAL A 48 15.70 21.05 28.04
N VAL A 49 16.09 19.77 28.08
CA VAL A 49 15.50 18.69 27.28
C VAL A 49 14.63 17.82 28.18
N ALA A 50 13.45 17.41 27.68
CA ALA A 50 12.65 16.38 28.33
C ALA A 50 12.35 15.27 27.31
N VAL A 51 12.45 14.02 27.72
CA VAL A 51 12.26 12.82 26.93
C VAL A 51 11.15 11.95 27.52
N THR A 52 10.26 11.48 26.71
CA THR A 52 9.25 10.48 27.06
C THR A 52 9.35 9.32 26.05
N PRO A 53 9.45 8.06 26.49
CA PRO A 53 9.47 7.55 27.88
C PRO A 53 10.66 8.04 28.70
N ALA A 54 10.49 8.06 30.02
CA ALA A 54 11.56 8.48 30.93
C ALA A 54 12.75 7.50 30.86
N ASP A 55 13.94 7.99 31.27
CA ASP A 55 15.12 7.14 31.34
C ASP A 55 14.91 5.93 32.27
N GLY A 56 15.36 4.75 31.83
CA GLY A 56 15.18 3.48 32.52
C GLY A 56 13.77 2.89 32.45
N ALA A 57 12.84 3.51 31.72
CA ALA A 57 11.49 2.98 31.59
C ALA A 57 11.48 1.56 30.96
N ALA A 58 10.77 0.64 31.59
CA ALA A 58 10.64 -0.74 31.14
C ALA A 58 9.19 -1.05 30.77
N MET A 59 8.99 -2.08 29.94
CA MET A 59 7.66 -2.54 29.51
C MET A 59 6.82 -1.45 28.83
N VAL A 60 7.47 -0.51 28.14
CA VAL A 60 6.80 0.52 27.32
C VAL A 60 6.00 -0.14 26.22
N ALA A 61 4.75 0.27 26.01
CA ALA A 61 3.93 -0.27 24.93
C ALA A 61 4.57 0.08 23.56
N PRO A 62 4.64 -0.86 22.60
CA PRO A 62 5.30 -0.62 21.31
C PRO A 62 4.70 0.52 20.48
N ASP A 63 3.43 0.85 20.68
CA ASP A 63 2.72 1.98 20.03
C ASP A 63 2.94 3.33 20.75
N THR A 64 3.68 3.34 21.86
CA THR A 64 4.00 4.58 22.56
C THR A 64 4.91 5.46 21.69
N GLN A 65 4.47 6.68 21.40
CA GLN A 65 5.33 7.66 20.75
C GLN A 65 6.47 8.09 21.67
N VAL A 66 7.69 8.04 21.17
CA VAL A 66 8.79 8.75 21.81
C VAL A 66 8.63 10.23 21.52
N GLN A 67 8.55 11.04 22.57
CA GLN A 67 8.42 12.48 22.49
C GLN A 67 9.62 13.15 23.12
N VAL A 68 10.18 14.15 22.46
CA VAL A 68 11.31 14.97 22.92
C VAL A 68 10.88 16.43 22.82
N THR A 69 11.10 17.19 23.89
CA THR A 69 10.85 18.64 23.91
C THR A 69 12.09 19.38 24.39
N ALA A 70 12.31 20.58 23.86
CA ALA A 70 13.36 21.51 24.32
C ALA A 70 12.75 22.85 24.75
N SER A 71 13.14 23.36 25.88
CA SER A 71 12.84 24.70 26.36
C SER A 71 14.11 25.54 26.50
N GLY A 72 14.04 26.83 26.21
CA GLY A 72 15.21 27.71 26.18
C GLY A 72 16.19 27.48 25.03
N GLY A 73 15.76 26.68 24.02
CA GLY A 73 16.57 26.35 22.84
C GLY A 73 15.80 25.57 21.81
N MET A 74 16.51 25.04 20.81
CA MET A 74 15.96 24.22 19.72
C MET A 74 16.66 22.84 19.67
N LEU A 75 15.94 21.80 19.32
CA LEU A 75 16.47 20.48 19.00
C LEU A 75 17.23 20.57 17.67
N THR A 76 18.48 20.12 17.67
CA THR A 76 19.33 20.07 16.47
C THR A 76 19.56 18.64 15.98
N GLN A 77 19.42 17.68 16.89
CA GLN A 77 19.50 16.26 16.56
C GLN A 77 18.66 15.46 17.55
N VAL A 78 17.87 14.52 17.05
CA VAL A 78 17.19 13.50 17.84
C VAL A 78 17.37 12.17 17.13
N THR A 79 17.83 11.17 17.84
CA THR A 79 17.98 9.80 17.35
C THR A 79 17.37 8.85 18.37
N VAL A 80 16.47 7.99 17.92
CA VAL A 80 15.91 6.89 18.72
C VAL A 80 16.34 5.60 18.02
N ALA A 81 17.30 4.89 18.58
CA ALA A 81 17.95 3.77 17.93
C ALA A 81 17.96 2.49 18.75
N SER A 82 17.97 1.35 18.07
CA SER A 82 18.25 0.04 18.61
C SER A 82 19.23 -0.68 17.68
N GLY A 83 20.49 -0.87 18.13
CA GLY A 83 21.58 -1.29 17.25
C GLY A 83 21.75 -0.31 16.09
N ASP A 84 21.85 -0.84 14.87
CA ASP A 84 22.02 -0.03 13.64
C ASP A 84 20.71 0.54 13.09
N SER A 85 19.55 0.22 13.69
CA SER A 85 18.25 0.68 13.25
C SER A 85 17.79 1.90 14.04
N ALA A 86 17.34 2.96 13.34
CA ALA A 86 16.77 4.15 13.93
C ALA A 86 15.27 4.27 13.61
N ALA A 87 14.48 4.66 14.62
CA ALA A 87 13.08 4.98 14.43
C ALA A 87 12.92 6.31 13.68
N THR A 88 12.00 6.34 12.72
CA THR A 88 11.63 7.56 11.98
C THR A 88 10.83 8.50 12.89
N GLY A 89 11.09 9.79 12.80
CA GLY A 89 10.32 10.80 13.51
C GLY A 89 10.35 12.15 12.82
N GLN A 90 9.61 13.08 13.37
CA GLN A 90 9.44 14.42 12.80
C GLN A 90 9.61 15.52 13.85
N TYR A 91 10.18 16.64 13.44
CA TYR A 91 10.25 17.84 14.23
C TYR A 91 8.94 18.62 14.18
N GLY A 92 8.53 19.14 15.32
CA GLY A 92 7.44 20.10 15.40
C GLY A 92 7.88 21.54 15.04
N PRO A 93 6.96 22.50 15.08
CA PRO A 93 7.23 23.89 14.75
C PRO A 93 8.40 24.46 15.54
N GLY A 94 9.30 25.20 14.87
CA GLY A 94 10.48 25.81 15.47
C GLY A 94 11.48 24.81 16.05
N SER A 95 11.38 23.54 15.71
CA SER A 95 12.25 22.46 16.23
C SER A 95 12.35 22.42 17.77
N THR A 96 11.26 22.79 18.46
CA THR A 96 11.19 22.71 19.93
C THR A 96 10.64 21.38 20.43
N SER A 97 10.12 20.58 19.53
CA SER A 97 9.64 19.22 19.80
C SER A 97 10.03 18.27 18.68
N TRP A 98 10.05 16.98 19.00
CA TRP A 98 10.21 15.87 18.06
C TRP A 98 9.41 14.67 18.54
N SER A 99 8.86 13.88 17.64
CA SER A 99 8.18 12.64 18.00
C SER A 99 8.41 11.55 16.95
N THR A 100 8.40 10.27 17.38
CA THR A 100 8.36 9.13 16.43
C THR A 100 7.10 9.20 15.61
N ARG A 101 7.22 8.84 14.31
CA ARG A 101 6.07 8.76 13.40
C ARG A 101 5.34 7.42 13.53
N TRP A 102 6.10 6.34 13.70
CA TRP A 102 5.59 4.96 13.73
C TRP A 102 5.89 4.29 15.07
N GLY A 103 5.32 3.12 15.28
CA GLY A 103 5.53 2.30 16.45
C GLY A 103 6.97 1.79 16.59
N LEU A 104 7.25 1.17 17.70
CA LEU A 104 8.55 0.64 18.08
C LEU A 104 8.52 -0.89 18.09
N LYS A 105 9.63 -1.52 17.75
CA LYS A 105 9.72 -2.98 17.75
C LYS A 105 9.49 -3.54 19.16
N PRO A 106 8.64 -4.56 19.35
CA PRO A 106 8.43 -5.20 20.63
C PRO A 106 9.71 -5.86 21.20
N ALA A 107 9.80 -6.01 22.51
CA ALA A 107 10.91 -6.65 23.23
C ALA A 107 12.30 -6.06 22.89
N THR A 108 12.39 -4.76 22.69
CA THR A 108 13.58 -4.09 22.15
C THR A 108 14.04 -2.99 23.09
N SER A 109 15.37 -2.89 23.28
CA SER A 109 16.01 -1.80 24.01
C SER A 109 16.34 -0.66 23.07
N TYR A 110 15.96 0.55 23.45
CA TYR A 110 16.19 1.77 22.68
C TYR A 110 17.07 2.74 23.44
N THR A 111 17.93 3.42 22.69
CA THR A 111 18.70 4.58 23.16
C THR A 111 18.15 5.82 22.45
N VAL A 112 17.81 6.84 23.23
CA VAL A 112 17.42 8.16 22.73
C VAL A 112 18.58 9.12 22.95
N THR A 113 19.14 9.66 21.86
CA THR A 113 20.18 10.68 21.89
C THR A 113 19.62 11.99 21.39
N VAL A 114 19.74 13.03 22.21
CA VAL A 114 19.19 14.37 21.91
C VAL A 114 20.29 15.40 21.99
N VAL A 115 20.35 16.29 20.99
CA VAL A 115 21.19 17.50 21.08
C VAL A 115 20.28 18.71 20.89
N ALA A 116 20.29 19.61 21.88
CA ALA A 116 19.61 20.90 21.81
C ALA A 116 20.62 22.04 21.93
N ARG A 117 20.32 23.19 21.30
CA ARG A 117 21.19 24.39 21.40
C ARG A 117 20.36 25.60 21.81
N ASN A 118 20.93 26.39 22.74
CA ASN A 118 20.33 27.66 23.11
C ASN A 118 20.58 28.76 22.07
N SER A 119 20.03 29.95 22.25
CA SER A 119 20.15 31.09 21.33
C SER A 119 21.58 31.59 21.12
N LYS A 120 22.55 31.14 21.93
CA LYS A 120 23.99 31.45 21.82
C LYS A 120 24.79 30.31 21.22
N GLY A 121 24.11 29.22 20.82
CA GLY A 121 24.73 28.05 20.20
C GLY A 121 25.31 27.03 21.20
N ALA A 122 25.22 27.29 22.53
CA ALA A 122 25.67 26.33 23.52
C ALA A 122 24.78 25.08 23.50
N ALA A 123 25.42 23.90 23.43
CA ALA A 123 24.74 22.61 23.29
C ALA A 123 24.45 21.96 24.65
N THR A 124 23.28 21.32 24.73
CA THR A 124 22.93 20.32 25.75
C THR A 124 22.79 18.98 25.04
N THR A 125 23.41 17.93 25.57
CA THR A 125 23.24 16.57 25.09
C THR A 125 22.60 15.74 26.20
N GLU A 126 21.53 15.02 25.83
CA GLU A 126 20.81 14.09 26.71
C GLU A 126 20.81 12.71 26.07
N VAL A 127 21.04 11.68 26.89
CA VAL A 127 20.98 10.27 26.46
C VAL A 127 20.12 9.50 27.44
N THR A 128 19.07 8.89 26.98
CA THR A 128 18.16 8.09 27.80
C THR A 128 17.94 6.70 27.17
N HIS A 129 17.51 5.75 27.99
CA HIS A 129 17.29 4.38 27.60
C HIS A 129 15.92 3.90 28.07
N PHE A 130 15.28 3.06 27.28
CA PHE A 130 14.04 2.39 27.67
C PHE A 130 13.91 1.04 26.96
N THR A 131 13.00 0.18 27.44
CA THR A 131 12.70 -1.12 26.82
C THR A 131 11.21 -1.25 26.52
N THR A 132 10.89 -1.76 25.33
CA THR A 132 9.51 -2.04 24.94
C THR A 132 9.02 -3.39 25.46
N LYS A 133 7.71 -3.47 25.67
CA LYS A 133 7.01 -4.68 26.08
C LYS A 133 7.18 -5.81 25.05
N ARG A 134 7.32 -7.05 25.54
CA ARG A 134 7.30 -8.23 24.69
C ARG A 134 5.90 -8.50 24.18
N ALA A 135 5.76 -8.80 22.89
CA ALA A 135 4.54 -9.31 22.30
C ALA A 135 4.34 -10.79 22.68
N SER A 136 3.11 -11.19 22.96
CA SER A 136 2.75 -12.60 23.12
C SER A 136 2.56 -13.28 21.75
N ARG A 137 2.10 -12.53 20.77
CA ARG A 137 1.93 -12.92 19.37
C ARG A 137 2.39 -11.79 18.46
N ILE A 138 2.87 -12.13 17.26
CA ILE A 138 3.34 -11.16 16.28
C ILE A 138 2.35 -11.12 15.12
N LEU A 139 1.76 -9.93 14.89
CA LEU A 139 0.95 -9.66 13.71
C LEU A 139 1.87 -9.49 12.50
N GLN A 140 1.59 -10.23 11.44
CA GLN A 140 2.31 -10.18 10.18
C GLN A 140 1.33 -10.25 9.03
N VAL A 141 1.69 -9.67 7.90
CA VAL A 141 1.01 -9.89 6.64
C VAL A 141 1.34 -11.30 6.17
N SER A 142 0.32 -12.12 5.91
CA SER A 142 0.42 -13.48 5.38
C SER A 142 0.39 -13.50 3.85
N SER A 143 -0.43 -12.64 3.26
CA SER A 143 -0.49 -12.46 1.80
C SER A 143 -0.91 -11.05 1.41
N ILE A 144 -0.56 -10.65 0.19
CA ILE A 144 -1.03 -9.41 -0.45
C ILE A 144 -1.43 -9.73 -1.89
N THR A 145 -2.59 -9.26 -2.28
CA THR A 145 -3.07 -9.26 -3.65
C THR A 145 -3.25 -7.80 -4.11
N PRO A 146 -2.75 -7.39 -5.31
CA PRO A 146 -2.03 -8.19 -6.32
C PRO A 146 -0.59 -8.53 -5.91
N SER A 147 0.10 -9.39 -6.69
CA SER A 147 1.49 -9.76 -6.45
C SER A 147 2.46 -8.61 -6.72
N SER A 148 3.61 -8.59 -6.03
CA SER A 148 4.63 -7.53 -6.24
C SER A 148 5.14 -7.54 -7.68
N GLY A 149 5.18 -6.35 -8.31
CA GLY A 149 5.59 -6.18 -9.71
C GLY A 149 4.53 -6.55 -10.73
N GLU A 150 3.37 -7.06 -10.32
CA GLU A 150 2.27 -7.43 -11.22
C GLU A 150 1.72 -6.21 -11.95
N THR A 151 1.26 -6.41 -13.21
CA THR A 151 0.44 -5.43 -13.93
C THR A 151 -1.00 -5.91 -13.88
N VAL A 152 -1.91 -5.06 -13.41
CA VAL A 152 -3.31 -5.39 -13.12
C VAL A 152 -4.29 -4.42 -13.75
N GLY A 153 -5.56 -4.77 -13.78
CA GLY A 153 -6.63 -3.93 -14.29
C GLY A 153 -7.01 -2.77 -13.37
N VAL A 154 -7.71 -1.81 -13.92
CA VAL A 154 -8.10 -0.56 -13.24
C VAL A 154 -9.04 -0.76 -12.04
N GLY A 155 -9.73 -1.88 -11.96
CA GLY A 155 -10.61 -2.22 -10.84
C GLY A 155 -9.92 -2.93 -9.68
N MET A 156 -8.63 -3.26 -9.80
CA MET A 156 -7.90 -4.10 -8.83
C MET A 156 -7.88 -3.50 -7.43
N PRO A 157 -8.40 -4.19 -6.40
CA PRO A 157 -8.23 -3.78 -5.02
C PRO A 157 -6.84 -4.16 -4.50
N ILE A 158 -6.44 -3.59 -3.36
CA ILE A 158 -5.33 -4.12 -2.57
C ILE A 158 -5.94 -4.94 -1.44
N ILE A 159 -5.68 -6.24 -1.41
CA ILE A 159 -6.17 -7.15 -0.36
C ILE A 159 -4.97 -7.53 0.50
N VAL A 160 -5.09 -7.33 1.81
CA VAL A 160 -4.05 -7.65 2.79
C VAL A 160 -4.62 -8.65 3.80
N ASP A 161 -4.04 -9.83 3.83
CA ASP A 161 -4.36 -10.87 4.80
C ASP A 161 -3.35 -10.86 5.94
N PHE A 162 -3.84 -10.98 7.15
CA PHE A 162 -3.03 -11.11 8.36
C PHE A 162 -3.04 -12.55 8.88
N ASN A 163 -1.98 -12.91 9.58
CA ASN A 163 -1.83 -14.23 10.21
C ASN A 163 -2.68 -14.42 11.49
N TYR A 164 -3.32 -13.36 11.98
CA TYR A 164 -4.23 -13.34 13.14
C TYR A 164 -5.34 -12.34 12.93
N ASP A 165 -6.47 -12.60 13.57
CA ASP A 165 -7.58 -11.66 13.65
C ASP A 165 -7.16 -10.38 14.38
N VAL A 166 -7.53 -9.23 13.81
CA VAL A 166 -7.29 -7.90 14.36
C VAL A 166 -8.52 -7.46 15.16
N ALA A 167 -8.32 -7.18 16.43
CA ALA A 167 -9.40 -6.71 17.30
C ALA A 167 -10.02 -5.42 16.74
N ARG A 168 -11.33 -5.29 16.78
CA ARG A 168 -12.06 -4.12 16.23
C ARG A 168 -11.58 -2.79 16.78
N SER A 169 -11.16 -2.74 18.07
CA SER A 169 -10.58 -1.55 18.70
C SER A 169 -9.28 -1.08 18.04
N ASP A 170 -8.53 -1.99 17.40
CA ASP A 170 -7.19 -1.72 16.89
C ASP A 170 -7.16 -1.58 15.36
N ARG A 171 -8.28 -1.88 14.67
CA ARG A 171 -8.40 -1.78 13.20
C ARG A 171 -8.03 -0.41 12.65
N ALA A 172 -8.46 0.65 13.33
CA ALA A 172 -8.11 2.01 12.90
C ALA A 172 -6.60 2.29 12.98
N ALA A 173 -5.87 1.68 13.93
CA ALA A 173 -4.41 1.80 14.00
C ALA A 173 -3.74 1.03 12.86
N VAL A 174 -4.23 -0.17 12.54
CA VAL A 174 -3.76 -0.96 11.41
C VAL A 174 -4.01 -0.23 10.08
N GLU A 175 -5.23 0.26 9.83
CA GLU A 175 -5.55 1.01 8.60
C GLU A 175 -4.64 2.23 8.41
N ARG A 176 -4.37 3.00 9.48
CA ARG A 176 -3.47 4.16 9.42
C ARG A 176 -2.01 3.79 9.16
N ALA A 177 -1.61 2.56 9.50
CA ALA A 177 -0.27 2.05 9.24
C ALA A 177 -0.09 1.52 7.81
N LEU A 178 -1.19 1.34 7.06
CA LEU A 178 -1.19 0.89 5.67
C LEU A 178 -1.27 2.11 4.73
N GLU A 179 -0.13 2.74 4.45
CA GLU A 179 -0.05 3.88 3.54
C GLU A 179 -0.07 3.42 2.07
N VAL A 180 -0.98 3.99 1.27
CA VAL A 180 -1.05 3.75 -0.18
C VAL A 180 -0.55 4.99 -0.90
N GLY A 181 0.43 4.81 -1.77
CA GLY A 181 0.93 5.81 -2.71
C GLY A 181 0.55 5.48 -4.15
N SER A 182 0.34 6.49 -4.99
CA SER A 182 0.08 6.34 -6.43
C SER A 182 0.66 7.49 -7.22
N ASP A 183 0.93 7.31 -8.51
CA ASP A 183 1.48 8.40 -9.34
C ASP A 183 0.51 9.58 -9.41
N VAL A 184 -0.79 9.32 -9.56
CA VAL A 184 -1.87 10.30 -9.46
C VAL A 184 -2.64 10.04 -8.15
N PRO A 185 -2.66 10.97 -7.20
CA PRO A 185 -3.39 10.79 -5.96
C PRO A 185 -4.89 10.54 -6.19
N VAL A 186 -5.42 9.52 -5.55
CA VAL A 186 -6.84 9.17 -5.59
C VAL A 186 -7.41 9.06 -4.18
N THR A 187 -8.69 9.33 -4.01
CA THR A 187 -9.40 9.05 -2.76
C THR A 187 -9.75 7.57 -2.72
N GLY A 188 -9.42 6.90 -1.62
CA GLY A 188 -9.75 5.50 -1.37
C GLY A 188 -10.06 5.25 0.10
N ALA A 189 -10.42 4.02 0.44
CA ALA A 189 -10.62 3.61 1.82
C ALA A 189 -10.36 2.11 1.99
N TRP A 190 -9.95 1.74 3.19
CA TRP A 190 -9.88 0.36 3.65
C TRP A 190 -11.27 -0.13 4.06
N PHE A 191 -11.51 -1.41 3.90
CA PHE A 191 -12.72 -2.12 4.32
C PHE A 191 -12.32 -3.47 4.91
N TRP A 192 -12.83 -3.82 6.09
CA TRP A 192 -12.58 -5.12 6.71
C TRP A 192 -13.57 -6.16 6.16
N ALA A 193 -13.08 -7.00 5.25
CA ALA A 193 -13.87 -8.08 4.69
C ALA A 193 -14.03 -9.25 5.68
N SER A 194 -13.04 -9.43 6.58
CA SER A 194 -13.09 -10.35 7.71
C SER A 194 -12.35 -9.77 8.92
N ASP A 195 -12.22 -10.55 9.99
CA ASP A 195 -11.40 -10.11 11.14
C ASP A 195 -9.90 -10.13 10.85
N SER A 196 -9.45 -10.83 9.79
CA SER A 196 -8.04 -10.93 9.37
C SER A 196 -7.76 -10.44 7.95
N GLU A 197 -8.78 -9.99 7.21
CA GLU A 197 -8.63 -9.47 5.84
C GLU A 197 -9.11 -8.02 5.75
N VAL A 198 -8.24 -7.16 5.22
CA VAL A 198 -8.57 -5.76 4.93
C VAL A 198 -8.30 -5.44 3.47
N VAL A 199 -9.25 -4.76 2.84
CA VAL A 199 -9.25 -4.49 1.39
C VAL A 199 -9.28 -2.99 1.15
N PHE A 200 -8.37 -2.48 0.33
CA PHE A 200 -8.40 -1.10 -0.15
C PHE A 200 -8.92 -1.03 -1.57
N ARG A 201 -9.85 -0.14 -1.82
CA ARG A 201 -10.15 0.31 -3.17
C ARG A 201 -10.28 1.84 -3.25
N PRO A 202 -9.94 2.45 -4.39
CA PRO A 202 -10.28 3.84 -4.62
C PRO A 202 -11.80 4.02 -4.74
N GLN A 203 -12.26 5.24 -4.62
CA GLN A 203 -13.67 5.61 -4.80
C GLN A 203 -14.16 5.35 -6.24
N SER A 204 -13.29 5.59 -7.21
CA SER A 204 -13.46 5.26 -8.63
C SER A 204 -12.32 4.33 -9.04
N TYR A 205 -12.41 3.66 -10.20
CA TYR A 205 -11.31 2.84 -10.70
C TYR A 205 -9.99 3.63 -10.75
N TRP A 206 -8.87 2.89 -10.59
CA TRP A 206 -7.54 3.49 -10.75
C TRP A 206 -7.40 4.14 -12.12
N PRO A 207 -6.69 5.28 -12.23
CA PRO A 207 -6.20 5.74 -13.52
C PRO A 207 -5.32 4.68 -14.19
N ALA A 208 -5.39 4.56 -15.52
CA ALA A 208 -4.53 3.63 -16.25
C ALA A 208 -3.06 4.08 -16.22
N HIS A 209 -2.15 3.12 -16.37
CA HIS A 209 -0.70 3.34 -16.47
C HIS A 209 -0.03 3.90 -15.22
N GLU A 210 -0.62 3.69 -14.05
CA GLU A 210 -0.09 4.12 -12.76
C GLU A 210 0.78 3.08 -12.09
N ARG A 211 1.68 3.56 -11.24
CA ARG A 211 2.33 2.77 -10.20
C ARG A 211 1.56 2.95 -8.90
N VAL A 212 1.40 1.87 -8.18
CA VAL A 212 0.81 1.88 -6.84
C VAL A 212 1.80 1.25 -5.88
N LEU A 213 1.98 1.88 -4.72
CA LEU A 213 2.87 1.43 -3.64
C LEU A 213 2.05 1.30 -2.36
N LEU A 214 2.08 0.12 -1.75
CA LEU A 214 1.64 -0.09 -0.38
C LEU A 214 2.89 -0.10 0.52
N THR A 215 2.92 0.77 1.53
CA THR A 215 3.89 0.72 2.62
C THR A 215 3.16 0.42 3.91
N ALA A 216 3.41 -0.75 4.49
CA ALA A 216 2.82 -1.18 5.74
C ALA A 216 3.81 -0.94 6.89
N HIS A 217 3.55 0.06 7.71
CA HIS A 217 4.32 0.44 8.89
C HIS A 217 3.80 -0.31 10.12
N LEU A 218 3.84 -1.64 10.07
CA LEU A 218 3.21 -2.48 11.08
C LEU A 218 4.04 -2.66 12.35
N THR A 219 5.32 -2.32 12.34
CA THR A 219 6.17 -2.43 13.53
C THR A 219 5.54 -1.72 14.73
N GLY A 220 5.23 -2.47 15.78
CA GLY A 220 4.64 -1.95 17.01
C GLY A 220 3.17 -1.53 16.94
N VAL A 221 2.48 -1.79 15.82
CA VAL A 221 1.05 -1.51 15.69
C VAL A 221 0.24 -2.53 16.50
N PRO A 222 -0.72 -2.10 17.34
CA PRO A 222 -1.56 -3.03 18.10
C PRO A 222 -2.54 -3.77 17.17
N GLY A 223 -2.72 -5.07 17.38
CA GLY A 223 -3.70 -5.91 16.68
C GLY A 223 -4.67 -6.60 17.64
N GLY A 224 -4.49 -6.43 18.95
CA GLY A 224 -5.28 -7.06 20.00
C GLY A 224 -4.49 -7.30 21.28
N PRO A 225 -5.08 -7.88 22.31
CA PRO A 225 -4.40 -8.16 23.57
C PRO A 225 -3.13 -9.01 23.39
N GLY A 226 -1.96 -8.39 23.60
CA GLY A 226 -0.67 -9.05 23.45
C GLY A 226 -0.22 -9.32 22.01
N LEU A 227 -0.99 -8.86 21.01
CA LEU A 227 -0.70 -8.97 19.59
C LEU A 227 -0.16 -7.63 19.09
N TRP A 228 1.06 -7.64 18.53
CA TRP A 228 1.76 -6.45 18.04
C TRP A 228 2.40 -6.72 16.69
N GLY A 229 2.39 -5.74 15.82
CA GLY A 229 3.08 -5.80 14.54
C GLY A 229 4.58 -5.99 14.71
N GLY A 230 5.17 -6.87 13.90
CA GLY A 230 6.57 -7.28 14.01
C GLY A 230 7.53 -6.55 13.09
N SER A 231 7.09 -6.21 11.89
CA SER A 231 7.94 -5.64 10.84
C SER A 231 7.14 -4.84 9.82
N ASP A 232 7.84 -3.89 9.22
CA ASP A 232 7.32 -3.11 8.09
C ASP A 232 7.60 -3.84 6.77
N LEU A 233 6.83 -3.51 5.74
CA LEU A 233 7.05 -3.99 4.39
C LEU A 233 6.62 -2.94 3.35
N SER A 234 7.19 -3.03 2.15
CA SER A 234 6.79 -2.23 1.00
C SER A 234 6.47 -3.14 -0.17
N TYR A 235 5.44 -2.79 -0.93
CA TYR A 235 4.86 -3.62 -1.97
C TYR A 235 4.37 -2.74 -3.12
N SER A 236 4.75 -3.04 -4.35
CA SER A 236 4.36 -2.21 -5.50
C SER A 236 3.85 -3.04 -6.66
N PHE A 237 2.92 -2.47 -7.41
CA PHE A 237 2.36 -3.03 -8.64
C PHE A 237 2.03 -1.92 -9.65
N LYS A 238 1.59 -2.30 -10.84
CA LYS A 238 1.26 -1.36 -11.91
C LYS A 238 -0.18 -1.54 -12.35
N ILE A 239 -0.84 -0.46 -12.68
CA ILE A 239 -2.11 -0.48 -13.42
C ILE A 239 -1.77 -0.48 -14.91
N GLY A 240 -2.35 -1.43 -15.65
CA GLY A 240 -2.19 -1.52 -17.10
C GLY A 240 -3.14 -0.59 -17.86
N ASP A 241 -3.45 -0.99 -19.08
CA ASP A 241 -4.53 -0.35 -19.86
C ASP A 241 -5.87 -0.44 -19.12
N SER A 242 -6.71 0.57 -19.31
CA SER A 242 -8.07 0.54 -18.78
C SER A 242 -8.92 -0.38 -19.63
N HIS A 243 -9.12 -1.62 -19.19
CA HIS A 243 -10.11 -2.52 -19.80
C HIS A 243 -11.44 -2.40 -19.05
N LEU A 244 -12.53 -2.31 -19.82
CA LEU A 244 -13.88 -2.31 -19.29
C LEU A 244 -14.76 -3.19 -20.20
N VAL A 245 -15.33 -4.24 -19.64
CA VAL A 245 -16.25 -5.12 -20.37
C VAL A 245 -17.68 -4.85 -19.94
N LYS A 246 -18.60 -4.70 -20.90
CA LYS A 246 -20.03 -4.54 -20.65
C LYS A 246 -20.77 -5.68 -21.34
N VAL A 247 -21.32 -6.58 -20.54
CA VAL A 247 -22.12 -7.72 -20.98
C VAL A 247 -23.59 -7.41 -20.74
N ASN A 248 -24.43 -7.57 -21.77
CA ASN A 248 -25.86 -7.44 -21.64
C ASN A 248 -26.54 -8.76 -22.10
N LEU A 249 -27.01 -9.53 -21.13
CA LEU A 249 -27.62 -10.84 -21.32
C LEU A 249 -29.12 -10.78 -21.68
N LYS A 250 -29.67 -9.59 -21.94
CA LYS A 250 -30.94 -9.42 -22.63
C LYS A 250 -30.81 -9.29 -24.15
N THR A 251 -29.61 -8.90 -24.58
CA THR A 251 -29.30 -8.73 -26.02
C THR A 251 -28.24 -9.72 -26.47
N ASP A 252 -27.62 -10.46 -25.54
CA ASP A 252 -26.59 -11.48 -25.75
C ASP A 252 -25.34 -10.96 -26.46
N TRP A 253 -24.93 -9.73 -26.09
CA TRP A 253 -23.74 -9.08 -26.61
C TRP A 253 -22.86 -8.54 -25.51
N ALA A 254 -21.53 -8.69 -25.67
CA ALA A 254 -20.49 -8.07 -24.86
C ALA A 254 -19.73 -7.00 -25.66
N ARG A 255 -19.48 -5.85 -25.03
CA ARG A 255 -18.65 -4.76 -25.57
C ARG A 255 -17.42 -4.60 -24.73
N PHE A 256 -16.26 -4.68 -25.37
CA PHE A 256 -14.95 -4.57 -24.75
C PHE A 256 -14.36 -3.21 -25.10
N TYR A 257 -14.01 -2.45 -24.09
CA TYR A 257 -13.40 -1.13 -24.23
C TYR A 257 -11.96 -1.19 -23.72
N ILE A 258 -11.05 -0.58 -24.45
CA ILE A 258 -9.65 -0.39 -24.05
C ILE A 258 -9.36 1.11 -24.09
N ASN A 259 -8.91 1.66 -22.96
CA ASN A 259 -8.63 3.09 -22.80
C ASN A 259 -9.79 3.99 -23.30
N GLY A 260 -11.01 3.59 -22.97
CA GLY A 260 -12.24 4.29 -23.34
C GLY A 260 -12.74 4.07 -24.78
N SER A 261 -11.97 3.43 -25.66
CA SER A 261 -12.35 3.14 -27.04
C SER A 261 -12.94 1.74 -27.16
N LEU A 262 -14.01 1.59 -27.95
CA LEU A 262 -14.59 0.28 -28.26
C LEU A 262 -13.61 -0.54 -29.10
N ALA A 263 -13.05 -1.61 -28.51
CA ALA A 263 -12.10 -2.50 -29.17
C ALA A 263 -12.80 -3.64 -29.89
N ARG A 264 -13.77 -4.30 -29.22
CA ARG A 264 -14.55 -5.42 -29.82
C ARG A 264 -16.00 -5.41 -29.34
N THR A 265 -16.87 -5.97 -30.18
CA THR A 265 -18.23 -6.39 -29.82
C THR A 265 -18.32 -7.88 -30.16
N ILE A 266 -18.66 -8.70 -29.16
CA ILE A 266 -18.65 -10.18 -29.29
C ILE A 266 -20.02 -10.70 -28.91
N PRO A 267 -20.61 -11.59 -29.70
CA PRO A 267 -21.83 -12.29 -29.31
C PRO A 267 -21.53 -13.24 -28.16
N VAL A 268 -22.37 -13.24 -27.15
CA VAL A 268 -22.23 -14.05 -25.96
C VAL A 268 -23.47 -14.84 -25.64
N SER A 269 -23.36 -15.76 -24.69
CA SER A 269 -24.49 -16.49 -24.12
C SER A 269 -24.21 -16.67 -22.61
N GLY A 270 -25.13 -16.22 -21.79
CA GLY A 270 -25.07 -16.40 -20.32
C GLY A 270 -25.78 -17.64 -19.85
N GLY A 271 -26.01 -17.70 -18.55
CA GLY A 271 -26.78 -18.76 -17.88
C GLY A 271 -28.24 -18.81 -18.32
N MET A 272 -28.74 -20.01 -18.62
CA MET A 272 -30.10 -20.24 -19.13
C MET A 272 -31.20 -19.88 -18.14
N GLY A 273 -30.86 -19.64 -16.90
CA GLY A 273 -31.78 -19.33 -15.82
C GLY A 273 -32.55 -20.55 -15.27
N GLY A 274 -33.32 -20.30 -14.22
CA GLY A 274 -34.01 -21.36 -13.49
C GLY A 274 -33.11 -22.12 -12.53
N TYR A 275 -33.67 -23.17 -11.95
CA TYR A 275 -33.00 -24.03 -10.98
C TYR A 275 -33.08 -25.49 -11.41
N ASP A 276 -32.02 -26.24 -11.13
CA ASP A 276 -32.09 -27.70 -11.23
C ASP A 276 -32.80 -28.35 -10.05
N SER A 277 -32.92 -29.69 -10.08
CA SER A 277 -33.52 -30.45 -8.98
C SER A 277 -32.69 -30.47 -7.68
N PHE A 278 -31.47 -29.95 -7.70
CA PHE A 278 -30.56 -29.84 -6.56
C PHE A 278 -30.47 -28.42 -6.01
N GLY A 279 -31.22 -27.47 -6.62
CA GLY A 279 -31.28 -26.07 -6.20
C GLY A 279 -30.18 -25.19 -6.78
N ASN A 280 -29.40 -25.67 -7.76
CA ASN A 280 -28.39 -24.85 -8.41
C ASN A 280 -29.07 -23.81 -9.31
N ASP A 281 -28.72 -22.53 -9.10
CA ASP A 281 -29.21 -21.41 -9.89
C ASP A 281 -28.38 -21.23 -11.17
N PHE A 282 -29.00 -21.33 -12.32
CA PHE A 282 -28.34 -21.23 -13.61
C PHE A 282 -28.28 -19.81 -14.19
N TYR A 283 -28.72 -18.79 -13.48
CA TYR A 283 -28.51 -17.43 -13.91
C TYR A 283 -27.04 -17.02 -13.73
N THR A 284 -26.45 -16.38 -14.75
CA THR A 284 -25.24 -15.57 -14.57
C THR A 284 -25.55 -14.44 -13.60
N THR A 285 -24.66 -14.13 -12.68
CA THR A 285 -24.85 -13.00 -11.76
C THR A 285 -24.70 -11.65 -12.49
N SER A 286 -25.67 -10.74 -12.28
CA SER A 286 -25.59 -9.34 -12.72
C SER A 286 -24.83 -8.52 -11.68
N GLY A 287 -23.96 -7.61 -12.14
CA GLY A 287 -23.18 -6.72 -11.29
C GLY A 287 -21.83 -6.37 -11.86
N VAL A 288 -20.97 -5.85 -10.99
CA VAL A 288 -19.57 -5.52 -11.32
C VAL A 288 -18.67 -6.63 -10.83
N HIS A 289 -18.27 -7.49 -11.73
CA HIS A 289 -17.25 -8.51 -11.51
C HIS A 289 -15.88 -7.93 -11.77
N LEU A 290 -14.85 -8.58 -11.22
CA LEU A 290 -13.46 -8.38 -11.61
C LEU A 290 -12.90 -9.69 -12.16
N THR A 291 -12.05 -9.58 -13.16
CA THR A 291 -11.27 -10.73 -13.65
C THR A 291 -10.30 -11.17 -12.56
N MET A 292 -10.29 -12.46 -12.24
CA MET A 292 -9.50 -13.02 -11.12
C MET A 292 -8.30 -13.84 -11.60
N GLY A 293 -8.45 -14.57 -12.69
CA GLY A 293 -7.41 -15.39 -13.28
C GLY A 293 -7.74 -15.77 -14.70
N SER A 294 -6.71 -16.08 -15.49
CA SER A 294 -6.83 -16.52 -16.89
C SER A 294 -6.17 -17.88 -17.05
N TYR A 295 -6.84 -18.83 -17.71
CA TYR A 295 -6.42 -20.21 -17.84
C TYR A 295 -6.56 -20.68 -19.29
N ASP A 296 -5.64 -21.53 -19.75
CA ASP A 296 -5.73 -22.14 -21.08
C ASP A 296 -6.95 -23.06 -21.19
N SER A 297 -7.25 -23.77 -20.10
CA SER A 297 -8.42 -24.65 -20.00
C SER A 297 -8.77 -24.95 -18.55
N VAL A 298 -10.06 -25.18 -18.29
CA VAL A 298 -10.61 -25.55 -16.99
C VAL A 298 -11.56 -26.73 -17.16
N TRP A 299 -11.47 -27.73 -16.28
CA TRP A 299 -12.50 -28.76 -16.15
C TRP A 299 -13.67 -28.21 -15.34
N MET A 300 -14.82 -28.07 -16.00
CA MET A 300 -16.05 -27.65 -15.35
C MET A 300 -16.94 -28.86 -15.06
N THR A 301 -17.44 -28.94 -13.85
CA THR A 301 -18.26 -30.07 -13.38
C THR A 301 -19.52 -29.51 -12.73
N SER A 302 -20.67 -30.13 -12.99
CA SER A 302 -21.93 -29.78 -12.36
C SER A 302 -21.83 -29.92 -10.84
N PRO A 303 -22.23 -28.87 -10.05
CA PRO A 303 -22.14 -28.92 -8.60
C PRO A 303 -23.17 -29.91 -8.04
N ASN A 304 -22.78 -30.65 -7.00
CA ASN A 304 -23.64 -31.57 -6.23
C ASN A 304 -24.33 -32.71 -7.05
N ILE A 305 -24.06 -32.83 -8.35
CA ILE A 305 -24.62 -33.87 -9.23
C ILE A 305 -23.56 -34.92 -9.50
N LYS A 306 -23.89 -36.18 -9.24
CA LYS A 306 -22.96 -37.31 -9.44
C LYS A 306 -22.98 -37.82 -10.88
N PRO A 307 -21.90 -38.45 -11.37
CA PRO A 307 -21.91 -39.13 -12.66
C PRO A 307 -23.10 -40.09 -12.80
N GLY A 308 -23.81 -40.00 -13.94
CA GLY A 308 -25.00 -40.80 -14.25
C GLY A 308 -26.31 -40.22 -13.73
N GLN A 309 -26.31 -39.14 -13.01
CA GLN A 309 -27.53 -38.40 -12.61
C GLN A 309 -27.91 -37.39 -13.71
N PRO A 310 -29.20 -37.12 -13.93
CA PRO A 310 -29.66 -36.08 -14.83
C PRO A 310 -29.05 -34.70 -14.50
N GLY A 311 -28.56 -33.98 -15.50
CA GLY A 311 -27.89 -32.70 -15.31
C GLY A 311 -26.38 -32.77 -14.99
N TYR A 312 -25.83 -34.00 -14.84
CA TYR A 312 -24.36 -34.14 -14.68
C TYR A 312 -23.68 -33.75 -15.98
N TYR A 313 -22.67 -32.88 -15.84
CA TYR A 313 -21.67 -32.62 -16.88
C TYR A 313 -20.27 -32.62 -16.27
N HIS A 314 -19.28 -32.93 -17.08
CA HIS A 314 -17.86 -32.83 -16.80
C HIS A 314 -17.19 -32.51 -18.13
N GLU A 315 -16.92 -31.24 -18.36
CA GLU A 315 -16.49 -30.71 -19.66
C GLU A 315 -15.19 -29.93 -19.52
N LEU A 316 -14.25 -30.12 -20.45
CA LEU A 316 -13.08 -29.28 -20.60
C LEU A 316 -13.47 -28.08 -21.45
N VAL A 317 -13.35 -26.89 -20.88
CA VAL A 317 -13.54 -25.63 -21.58
C VAL A 317 -12.20 -24.93 -21.77
N TYR A 318 -12.15 -23.97 -22.70
CA TYR A 318 -10.90 -23.35 -23.11
C TYR A 318 -11.01 -21.83 -23.07
N ASP A 319 -9.83 -21.19 -22.95
CA ASP A 319 -9.69 -19.74 -22.95
C ASP A 319 -10.52 -19.07 -21.83
N ASP A 320 -10.30 -19.54 -20.62
CA ASP A 320 -11.10 -19.22 -19.47
C ASP A 320 -10.58 -17.97 -18.75
N VAL A 321 -11.47 -17.04 -18.45
CA VAL A 321 -11.22 -15.89 -17.55
C VAL A 321 -12.21 -15.96 -16.40
N GLN A 322 -11.73 -16.23 -15.20
CA GLN A 322 -12.54 -16.33 -14.00
C GLN A 322 -13.05 -14.95 -13.57
N ILE A 323 -14.32 -14.86 -13.18
CA ILE A 323 -14.98 -13.61 -12.76
C ILE A 323 -15.74 -13.70 -11.44
N SER A 324 -15.80 -14.88 -10.81
CA SER A 324 -16.37 -15.06 -9.46
C SER A 324 -15.81 -16.30 -8.77
N ASP A 325 -15.90 -16.37 -7.45
CA ASP A 325 -15.55 -17.57 -6.67
C ASP A 325 -16.58 -18.68 -6.79
N SER A 326 -17.83 -18.31 -7.11
CA SER A 326 -18.88 -19.30 -7.40
C SER A 326 -18.69 -20.05 -8.73
N GLY A 327 -17.59 -19.76 -9.46
CA GLY A 327 -17.22 -20.51 -10.66
C GLY A 327 -17.82 -19.96 -11.95
N GLU A 328 -18.13 -18.68 -12.01
CA GLU A 328 -18.48 -18.04 -13.26
C GLU A 328 -17.21 -17.62 -14.01
N TYR A 329 -17.17 -17.98 -15.28
CA TYR A 329 -16.08 -17.69 -16.21
C TYR A 329 -16.60 -17.05 -17.48
N MET A 330 -15.75 -16.27 -18.15
CA MET A 330 -15.90 -15.94 -19.57
C MET A 330 -15.00 -16.90 -20.34
N HIS A 331 -15.56 -17.72 -21.26
CA HIS A 331 -14.82 -18.78 -21.92
C HIS A 331 -15.35 -19.11 -23.32
N GLN A 332 -14.58 -19.90 -24.07
CA GLN A 332 -15.01 -20.43 -25.36
C GLN A 332 -16.26 -21.31 -25.19
N SER A 333 -17.23 -21.14 -26.07
CA SER A 333 -18.43 -21.98 -26.10
C SER A 333 -18.11 -23.40 -26.53
N PRO A 334 -18.26 -24.43 -25.67
CA PRO A 334 -18.05 -25.82 -26.06
C PRO A 334 -19.21 -26.28 -26.93
N GLY A 335 -18.94 -26.65 -28.16
CA GLY A 335 -19.91 -27.29 -29.09
C GLY A 335 -21.16 -26.50 -29.51
N GLY A 336 -21.33 -25.28 -28.96
CA GLY A 336 -22.61 -24.55 -29.08
C GLY A 336 -22.46 -23.10 -29.47
N TRP A 337 -22.00 -22.81 -30.69
CA TRP A 337 -22.02 -21.43 -31.21
C TRP A 337 -23.42 -20.93 -31.53
N TRP A 338 -24.43 -21.81 -31.63
CA TRP A 338 -25.80 -21.52 -32.04
C TRP A 338 -26.55 -20.61 -31.07
N CYS A 339 -26.23 -20.61 -29.78
CA CYS A 339 -26.88 -19.71 -28.82
C CYS A 339 -26.20 -18.33 -28.71
N LEU A 340 -24.97 -18.17 -29.21
CA LEU A 340 -24.24 -16.92 -29.10
C LEU A 340 -24.94 -15.78 -29.84
N GLY A 341 -25.27 -14.70 -29.13
CA GLY A 341 -25.96 -13.53 -29.63
C GLY A 341 -27.48 -13.73 -29.83
N HIS A 342 -28.05 -14.84 -29.34
CA HIS A 342 -29.44 -15.20 -29.53
C HIS A 342 -30.16 -15.60 -28.24
N GLU A 343 -29.53 -16.42 -27.39
CA GLU A 343 -30.14 -16.87 -26.14
C GLU A 343 -29.10 -17.29 -25.10
N ASN A 344 -29.53 -17.32 -23.87
CA ASN A 344 -28.71 -17.77 -22.75
C ASN A 344 -28.86 -19.29 -22.57
N CYS A 345 -27.76 -20.05 -22.70
CA CYS A 345 -27.77 -21.51 -22.75
C CYS A 345 -26.70 -22.18 -21.87
N SER A 346 -25.97 -21.42 -21.04
CA SER A 346 -24.98 -21.97 -20.10
C SER A 346 -25.60 -22.29 -18.75
N HIS A 347 -24.78 -22.79 -17.82
CA HIS A 347 -25.15 -23.03 -16.42
C HIS A 347 -24.71 -21.87 -15.48
N GLY A 348 -24.34 -20.69 -16.04
CA GLY A 348 -23.93 -19.51 -15.29
C GLY A 348 -22.77 -18.75 -15.95
N CYS A 349 -21.87 -19.42 -16.64
CA CYS A 349 -20.75 -18.79 -17.35
C CYS A 349 -21.19 -17.93 -18.52
N VAL A 350 -20.35 -16.97 -18.92
CA VAL A 350 -20.51 -16.18 -20.15
C VAL A 350 -19.71 -16.86 -21.26
N ARG A 351 -20.41 -17.54 -22.17
CA ARG A 351 -19.84 -18.19 -23.35
C ARG A 351 -19.56 -17.19 -24.44
N MET A 352 -18.45 -17.37 -25.15
CA MET A 352 -18.02 -16.53 -26.28
C MET A 352 -17.63 -17.36 -27.50
N THR A 353 -17.41 -16.71 -28.64
CA THR A 353 -16.75 -17.34 -29.78
C THR A 353 -15.32 -17.72 -29.43
N ALA A 354 -14.76 -18.74 -30.09
CA ALA A 354 -13.37 -19.18 -29.85
C ALA A 354 -12.36 -18.03 -30.01
N ASP A 355 -12.46 -17.26 -31.10
CA ASP A 355 -11.59 -16.08 -31.31
C ASP A 355 -11.79 -15.01 -30.22
N GLY A 356 -13.04 -14.79 -29.80
CA GLY A 356 -13.36 -13.81 -28.76
C GLY A 356 -12.80 -14.21 -27.41
N ALA A 357 -12.95 -15.47 -27.02
CA ALA A 357 -12.44 -16.00 -25.74
C ALA A 357 -10.91 -16.00 -25.71
N ALA A 358 -10.26 -16.53 -26.77
CA ALA A 358 -8.81 -16.53 -26.87
C ALA A 358 -8.22 -15.11 -26.82
N TRP A 359 -8.84 -14.17 -27.56
CA TRP A 359 -8.42 -12.78 -27.53
C TRP A 359 -8.56 -12.17 -26.11
N TRP A 360 -9.72 -12.40 -25.46
CA TRP A 360 -9.95 -11.85 -24.12
C TRP A 360 -8.99 -12.43 -23.09
N ARG A 361 -8.79 -13.73 -23.08
CA ARG A 361 -7.84 -14.39 -22.19
C ARG A 361 -6.42 -13.81 -22.29
N HIS A 362 -5.97 -13.46 -23.50
CA HIS A 362 -4.64 -12.87 -23.70
C HIS A 362 -4.57 -11.36 -23.41
N THR A 363 -5.73 -10.70 -23.39
CA THR A 363 -5.82 -9.25 -23.19
C THR A 363 -6.08 -8.90 -21.73
N ALA A 364 -6.91 -9.69 -21.03
CA ALA A 364 -7.38 -9.39 -19.69
C ALA A 364 -6.23 -9.34 -18.66
N TYR A 365 -6.25 -8.31 -17.83
CA TYR A 365 -5.50 -8.26 -16.58
C TYR A 365 -6.37 -8.71 -15.42
N ARG A 366 -5.80 -9.28 -14.38
CA ARG A 366 -6.50 -9.47 -13.10
C ARG A 366 -6.96 -8.13 -12.58
N GLY A 367 -8.23 -8.02 -12.17
CA GLY A 367 -8.81 -6.77 -11.72
C GLY A 367 -9.45 -5.90 -12.82
N ASP A 368 -9.60 -6.41 -14.04
CA ASP A 368 -10.39 -5.72 -15.07
C ASP A 368 -11.89 -5.79 -14.75
N PRO A 369 -12.63 -4.66 -14.78
CA PRO A 369 -14.05 -4.66 -14.54
C PRO A 369 -14.86 -5.31 -15.68
N VAL A 370 -15.73 -6.25 -15.29
CA VAL A 370 -16.73 -6.89 -16.16
C VAL A 370 -18.11 -6.59 -15.61
N ILE A 371 -18.83 -5.68 -16.25
CA ILE A 371 -20.18 -5.26 -15.85
C ILE A 371 -21.19 -6.11 -16.57
N ILE A 372 -21.87 -6.99 -15.86
CA ILE A 372 -22.91 -7.87 -16.38
C ILE A 372 -24.28 -7.35 -16.00
N THR A 373 -25.19 -7.32 -16.95
CA THR A 373 -26.58 -6.89 -16.77
C THR A 373 -27.54 -7.84 -17.49
N GLY A 374 -28.80 -7.87 -17.06
CA GLY A 374 -29.86 -8.55 -17.80
C GLY A 374 -30.40 -9.80 -17.12
N THR A 375 -29.87 -10.21 -15.99
CA THR A 375 -30.35 -11.34 -15.19
C THR A 375 -30.88 -10.89 -13.84
N PRO A 376 -31.76 -11.66 -13.19
CA PRO A 376 -32.31 -11.32 -11.87
C PRO A 376 -31.37 -11.65 -10.72
N ARG A 377 -30.38 -12.57 -10.90
CA ARG A 377 -29.41 -12.95 -9.90
C ARG A 377 -28.35 -11.85 -9.74
N VAL A 378 -28.13 -11.37 -8.54
CA VAL A 378 -27.18 -10.29 -8.26
C VAL A 378 -25.90 -10.89 -7.68
N LEU A 379 -24.73 -10.41 -8.15
CA LEU A 379 -23.43 -10.76 -7.58
C LEU A 379 -23.36 -10.30 -6.13
N ALA A 380 -23.01 -11.21 -5.22
CA ALA A 380 -22.69 -10.85 -3.85
C ALA A 380 -21.31 -10.15 -3.80
N TRP A 381 -21.15 -9.18 -2.89
CA TRP A 381 -19.91 -8.40 -2.78
C TRP A 381 -18.69 -9.26 -2.39
N ASP A 382 -18.92 -10.36 -1.69
CA ASP A 382 -17.94 -11.33 -1.22
C ASP A 382 -17.80 -12.57 -2.12
N ASN A 383 -18.44 -12.56 -3.30
CA ASN A 383 -18.28 -13.62 -4.29
C ASN A 383 -17.10 -13.32 -5.21
N GLY A 384 -15.94 -13.73 -4.81
CA GLY A 384 -14.67 -13.33 -5.43
C GLY A 384 -14.33 -11.88 -5.10
N TRP A 385 -13.93 -11.12 -6.11
CA TRP A 385 -13.62 -9.70 -5.94
C TRP A 385 -14.79 -8.78 -6.27
N GLY A 386 -15.99 -9.15 -5.79
CA GLY A 386 -17.23 -8.40 -6.00
C GLY A 386 -17.31 -7.06 -5.25
N TYR A 387 -16.22 -6.55 -4.72
CA TYR A 387 -16.15 -5.36 -3.85
C TYR A 387 -16.73 -4.08 -4.47
N TRP A 388 -16.83 -4.00 -5.79
CA TRP A 388 -17.45 -2.87 -6.51
C TRP A 388 -18.99 -2.93 -6.51
N GLN A 389 -19.60 -3.99 -5.99
CA GLN A 389 -21.04 -4.07 -5.72
C GLN A 389 -21.44 -3.16 -4.58
N GLU A 390 -20.54 -2.98 -3.59
CA GLU A 390 -20.79 -2.09 -2.48
C GLU A 390 -20.78 -0.63 -2.92
N SER A 391 -21.80 0.12 -2.51
CA SER A 391 -21.81 1.57 -2.67
C SER A 391 -20.64 2.19 -1.90
N TRP A 392 -20.19 3.37 -2.31
CA TRP A 392 -19.10 4.04 -1.61
C TRP A 392 -19.43 4.33 -0.13
N SER A 393 -20.70 4.64 0.17
CA SER A 393 -21.14 4.86 1.55
C SER A 393 -21.13 3.56 2.39
N ALA A 394 -21.50 2.43 1.81
CA ALA A 394 -21.41 1.13 2.48
C ALA A 394 -19.94 0.72 2.69
N TRP A 395 -19.08 0.97 1.69
CA TRP A 395 -17.65 0.74 1.78
C TRP A 395 -17.02 1.54 2.93
N LEU A 396 -17.35 2.83 3.04
CA LEU A 396 -16.87 3.67 4.16
C LEU A 396 -17.38 3.20 5.53
N ALA A 397 -18.56 2.63 5.59
CA ALA A 397 -19.10 2.10 6.86
C ALA A 397 -18.31 0.88 7.38
N GLY A 398 -17.60 0.17 6.52
CA GLY A 398 -16.70 -0.94 6.88
C GLY A 398 -15.27 -0.51 7.23
N SER A 399 -14.93 0.77 7.06
CA SER A 399 -13.64 1.35 7.45
C SER A 399 -13.64 1.80 8.90
N SER A 400 -12.53 1.61 9.57
CA SER A 400 -12.31 2.09 10.95
C SER A 400 -11.58 3.44 11.02
N ALA A 401 -10.85 3.83 9.95
CA ALA A 401 -10.11 5.09 9.88
C ALA A 401 -10.73 6.12 8.91
N GLY A 402 -11.68 5.70 8.06
CA GLY A 402 -12.33 6.52 7.06
C GLY A 402 -11.55 6.67 5.75
N PRO A 403 -11.97 7.59 4.85
CA PRO A 403 -11.34 7.77 3.56
C PRO A 403 -9.96 8.41 3.70
N VAL A 404 -9.05 8.02 2.79
CA VAL A 404 -7.71 8.59 2.67
C VAL A 404 -7.44 9.00 1.23
N THR A 405 -6.57 9.98 1.04
CA THR A 405 -6.01 10.29 -0.28
C THR A 405 -4.65 9.63 -0.39
N THR A 406 -4.41 8.88 -1.47
CA THR A 406 -3.10 8.24 -1.71
C THR A 406 -2.01 9.30 -1.81
N THR A 407 -0.81 8.97 -1.31
CA THR A 407 0.34 9.87 -1.37
C THR A 407 0.93 9.89 -2.79
N ALA A 408 1.22 11.07 -3.33
CA ALA A 408 1.89 11.17 -4.62
C ALA A 408 3.28 10.51 -4.56
N LEU A 409 3.57 9.60 -5.50
CA LEU A 409 4.88 8.99 -5.61
C LEU A 409 5.85 9.97 -6.28
N ALA A 410 6.97 10.30 -5.60
CA ALA A 410 8.05 11.04 -6.23
C ALA A 410 8.77 10.14 -7.26
N GLU A 411 9.25 10.71 -8.37
CA GLU A 411 9.98 9.97 -9.42
C GLU A 411 11.18 9.17 -8.89
N ALA A 412 11.74 9.55 -7.75
CA ALA A 412 12.91 8.94 -7.13
C ALA A 412 12.62 7.81 -6.11
N SER A 413 11.36 7.52 -5.79
CA SER A 413 11.01 6.53 -4.75
C SER A 413 11.15 5.06 -5.17
N LEU A 414 11.75 4.78 -6.32
CA LEU A 414 12.05 3.44 -6.81
C LEU A 414 13.47 2.97 -6.43
N GLY A 415 13.91 3.25 -5.22
CA GLY A 415 15.01 2.49 -4.60
C GLY A 415 14.59 1.02 -4.52
N ALA A 416 15.48 0.11 -4.94
CA ALA A 416 15.26 -1.31 -5.11
C ALA A 416 14.31 -1.92 -4.05
N PRO A 417 13.42 -2.86 -4.43
CA PRO A 417 12.57 -3.55 -3.49
C PRO A 417 13.46 -4.20 -2.42
N SER A 418 13.24 -3.82 -1.17
CA SER A 418 13.74 -4.61 -0.05
C SER A 418 13.20 -6.02 -0.27
N ALA A 419 14.09 -7.00 -0.44
CA ALA A 419 13.71 -8.39 -0.60
C ALA A 419 12.95 -8.81 0.66
N GLY A 420 11.63 -8.71 0.60
CA GLY A 420 10.74 -9.40 1.50
C GLY A 420 10.94 -10.91 1.30
N PRO A 421 10.57 -11.74 2.28
CA PRO A 421 10.69 -13.18 2.14
C PRO A 421 10.02 -13.59 0.84
N THR A 422 10.79 -14.27 -0.02
CA THR A 422 10.28 -14.92 -1.21
C THR A 422 9.18 -15.86 -0.75
N SER A 423 7.93 -15.46 -0.96
CA SER A 423 6.81 -16.40 -0.88
C SER A 423 7.14 -17.53 -1.84
N PRO A 424 7.07 -18.79 -1.43
CA PRO A 424 7.20 -19.88 -2.39
C PRO A 424 6.19 -19.59 -3.49
N ALA A 425 6.63 -19.67 -4.75
CA ALA A 425 5.79 -19.51 -5.91
C ALA A 425 4.48 -20.24 -5.63
N ALA A 426 3.39 -19.49 -5.65
CA ALA A 426 2.07 -20.07 -5.48
C ALA A 426 1.99 -21.18 -6.52
N SER A 427 2.11 -22.42 -6.07
CA SER A 427 1.69 -23.57 -6.86
C SER A 427 0.27 -23.21 -7.27
N SER A 428 0.02 -23.14 -8.57
CA SER A 428 -1.33 -22.95 -9.13
C SER A 428 -2.29 -23.74 -8.25
N PRO A 429 -3.28 -23.10 -7.61
CA PRO A 429 -4.24 -23.86 -6.83
C PRO A 429 -4.78 -24.93 -7.78
N ALA A 430 -4.73 -26.18 -7.34
CA ALA A 430 -5.44 -27.23 -8.03
C ALA A 430 -6.86 -26.70 -8.23
N PRO A 431 -7.47 -26.89 -9.44
CA PRO A 431 -8.78 -26.37 -9.71
C PRO A 431 -9.70 -26.80 -8.58
N ILE A 432 -10.18 -25.82 -7.81
CA ILE A 432 -11.18 -26.07 -6.78
C ILE A 432 -12.36 -26.64 -7.54
N PRO A 433 -12.89 -27.81 -7.18
CA PRO A 433 -14.11 -28.29 -7.78
C PRO A 433 -15.16 -27.21 -7.54
N THR A 434 -15.51 -26.50 -8.62
CA THR A 434 -16.46 -25.40 -8.57
C THR A 434 -17.82 -25.98 -8.20
N THR A 435 -18.16 -25.90 -6.95
CA THR A 435 -19.54 -26.07 -6.48
C THR A 435 -20.22 -24.72 -6.69
N VAL A 436 -20.86 -24.55 -7.84
CA VAL A 436 -21.80 -23.46 -8.05
C VAL A 436 -23.02 -23.80 -7.17
N GLY A 437 -23.17 -23.12 -6.04
CA GLY A 437 -24.35 -23.19 -5.18
C GLY A 437 -25.48 -22.28 -5.68
#